data_a6bc5d9fa4a873cc2784382d68b16b46
#
_entry.id   a6bc5d9fa4a873cc2784382d68b16b46
#
_cell.length_a   1.000
_cell.length_b   1.000
_cell.length_c   1.000
_cell.angle_alpha   90.00
_cell.angle_beta   90.00
_cell.angle_gamma   90.00
#
_symmetry.space_group_name_H-M   'P 1'
#
loop_
_entity.id
_entity.type
_entity.pdbx_description
1 polymer ?
#
loop_
_entity_poly.entity_id
_entity_poly.type
_entity_poly.pdbx_seq_one_letter_code
_entity_poly.pdbx_strand_id
1 'polypeptide(L)'
;MAKVTSAIQEIVSSKNLPVRLKEDLISTFQELDKVTKTQAQSIASEVELVYLSSRVEPLEPVGTVSAQSIGEPGTQMTMNTFHYAGVAEIDVTQGLPRLIEIVDARRNPKTPTMTIYLEGDYAHDQEKAYSAVWEIEASPLISLGTISTNLVEMHLQIQLNKKTLITRGMKPDQVAAKIEEKLDVNLTRKGHKIIVAPTTTTFRELLQLVSTLRTLVFKGIESIDRVVLRKEVFGDAEGEFVLYTEGSAFEKVL
;
A
#
# COMPACT_ATOMS: atom_id res chain seq x y z
N MET A 1 -19.68 -28.50 15.36
CA MET A 1 -19.04 -27.85 16.52
C MET A 1 -19.37 -28.63 17.76
N ALA A 2 -18.41 -29.32 18.37
CA ALA A 2 -18.64 -30.05 19.61
C ALA A 2 -18.89 -29.06 20.76
N LYS A 3 -19.98 -29.23 21.50
CA LYS A 3 -20.24 -28.41 22.70
C LYS A 3 -19.16 -28.72 23.72
N VAL A 4 -18.30 -27.75 24.02
CA VAL A 4 -17.38 -27.88 25.16
C VAL A 4 -18.23 -28.06 26.42
N THR A 5 -18.01 -29.18 27.11
CA THR A 5 -18.76 -29.53 28.31
C THR A 5 -18.46 -28.50 29.40
N SER A 6 -19.45 -28.11 30.22
CA SER A 6 -19.25 -27.17 31.34
C SER A 6 -18.07 -27.55 32.24
N ALA A 7 -17.79 -28.85 32.38
CA ALA A 7 -16.65 -29.37 33.11
C ALA A 7 -15.29 -28.99 32.52
N ILE A 8 -15.16 -28.85 31.19
CA ILE A 8 -13.89 -28.39 30.53
C ILE A 8 -13.72 -26.89 30.75
N GLN A 9 -14.79 -26.11 30.69
CA GLN A 9 -14.78 -24.67 31.00
C GLN A 9 -14.34 -24.39 32.44
N GLU A 10 -14.82 -25.17 33.38
CA GLU A 10 -14.42 -25.07 34.81
C GLU A 10 -12.91 -25.37 34.97
N ILE A 11 -12.40 -26.40 34.30
CA ILE A 11 -10.97 -26.74 34.34
C ILE A 11 -10.12 -25.57 33.83
N VAL A 12 -10.45 -25.02 32.67
CA VAL A 12 -9.70 -23.88 32.09
C VAL A 12 -9.84 -22.64 32.95
N SER A 13 -11.03 -22.36 33.51
CA SER A 13 -11.27 -21.21 34.37
C SER A 13 -10.48 -21.26 35.67
N SER A 14 -10.24 -22.46 36.23
CA SER A 14 -9.48 -22.67 37.48
C SER A 14 -7.96 -22.42 37.31
N LYS A 15 -7.44 -22.35 36.07
CA LYS A 15 -6.02 -22.17 35.80
C LYS A 15 -5.59 -20.73 35.92
N ASN A 16 -4.34 -20.51 36.34
CA ASN A 16 -3.74 -19.17 36.46
C ASN A 16 -3.23 -18.67 35.10
N LEU A 17 -4.15 -18.43 34.19
CA LEU A 17 -3.88 -17.98 32.82
C LEU A 17 -4.61 -16.64 32.54
N PRO A 18 -4.07 -15.75 31.68
CA PRO A 18 -4.78 -14.60 31.18
C PRO A 18 -6.10 -14.96 30.49
N VAL A 19 -7.06 -14.05 30.51
CA VAL A 19 -8.40 -14.27 29.93
C VAL A 19 -8.31 -14.70 28.46
N ARG A 20 -7.47 -14.03 27.68
CA ARG A 20 -7.27 -14.35 26.26
C ARG A 20 -6.81 -15.78 26.03
N LEU A 21 -5.81 -16.26 26.78
CA LEU A 21 -5.34 -17.65 26.66
C LEU A 21 -6.39 -18.67 27.09
N LYS A 22 -7.27 -18.32 28.05
CA LYS A 22 -8.42 -19.16 28.42
C LYS A 22 -9.42 -19.27 27.29
N GLU A 23 -9.73 -18.15 26.62
CA GLU A 23 -10.63 -18.09 25.47
C GLU A 23 -10.05 -18.88 24.29
N ASP A 24 -8.77 -18.71 23.98
CA ASP A 24 -8.06 -19.44 22.91
C ASP A 24 -8.06 -20.96 23.19
N LEU A 25 -7.84 -21.40 24.43
CA LEU A 25 -7.92 -22.80 24.82
C LEU A 25 -9.35 -23.37 24.65
N ILE A 26 -10.37 -22.61 25.03
CA ILE A 26 -11.75 -23.04 24.88
C ILE A 26 -12.11 -23.16 23.39
N SER A 27 -11.69 -22.21 22.55
CA SER A 27 -11.92 -22.28 21.10
C SER A 27 -11.23 -23.49 20.47
N THR A 28 -9.97 -23.74 20.84
CA THR A 28 -9.21 -24.91 20.37
C THR A 28 -9.89 -26.22 20.78
N PHE A 29 -10.41 -26.33 22.02
CA PHE A 29 -11.17 -27.50 22.45
C PHE A 29 -12.50 -27.66 21.71
N GLN A 30 -13.08 -26.59 21.16
CA GLN A 30 -14.28 -26.66 20.31
C GLN A 30 -13.98 -27.17 18.90
N GLU A 31 -12.80 -26.91 18.40
CA GLU A 31 -12.34 -27.38 17.09
C GLU A 31 -11.95 -28.87 17.11
N LEU A 32 -11.49 -29.36 18.26
CA LEU A 32 -11.14 -30.76 18.44
C LEU A 32 -12.41 -31.62 18.65
N ASP A 33 -12.62 -32.61 17.79
CA ASP A 33 -13.86 -33.41 17.76
C ASP A 33 -14.15 -34.22 19.05
N LYS A 34 -13.13 -34.63 19.81
CA LYS A 34 -13.28 -35.41 21.03
C LYS A 34 -12.15 -35.13 22.01
N VAL A 35 -12.40 -34.37 23.04
CA VAL A 35 -11.49 -34.14 24.15
C VAL A 35 -12.08 -34.71 25.43
N THR A 36 -11.39 -35.64 26.08
CA THR A 36 -11.81 -36.18 27.38
C THR A 36 -11.44 -35.18 28.50
N LYS A 37 -12.15 -35.27 29.63
CA LYS A 37 -11.88 -34.42 30.79
C LYS A 37 -10.43 -34.54 31.29
N THR A 38 -9.88 -35.74 31.28
CA THR A 38 -8.48 -36.00 31.67
C THR A 38 -7.49 -35.37 30.74
N GLN A 39 -7.71 -35.46 29.42
CA GLN A 39 -6.87 -34.79 28.40
C GLN A 39 -6.92 -33.28 28.53
N ALA A 40 -8.13 -32.70 28.67
CA ALA A 40 -8.30 -31.24 28.87
C ALA A 40 -7.56 -30.76 30.11
N GLN A 41 -7.57 -31.52 31.20
CA GLN A 41 -6.86 -31.17 32.42
C GLN A 41 -5.34 -31.25 32.24
N SER A 42 -4.82 -32.29 31.56
CA SER A 42 -3.41 -32.41 31.24
C SER A 42 -2.92 -31.28 30.35
N ILE A 43 -3.65 -30.97 29.25
CA ILE A 43 -3.32 -29.89 28.33
C ILE A 43 -3.35 -28.54 29.05
N ALA A 44 -4.41 -28.24 29.81
CA ALA A 44 -4.50 -26.99 30.54
C ALA A 44 -3.40 -26.80 31.59
N SER A 45 -2.95 -27.90 32.22
CA SER A 45 -1.85 -27.85 33.17
C SER A 45 -0.51 -27.63 32.49
N GLU A 46 -0.29 -28.22 31.32
CA GLU A 46 0.94 -28.02 30.54
C GLU A 46 1.02 -26.58 29.98
N VAL A 47 -0.11 -26.06 29.47
CA VAL A 47 -0.17 -24.66 29.03
C VAL A 47 0.10 -23.69 30.19
N GLU A 48 -0.42 -23.96 31.39
CA GLU A 48 -0.15 -23.13 32.57
C GLU A 48 1.33 -23.18 32.93
N LEU A 49 1.96 -24.35 32.90
CA LEU A 49 3.38 -24.53 33.19
C LEU A 49 4.25 -23.78 32.18
N VAL A 50 3.97 -23.92 30.87
CA VAL A 50 4.70 -23.22 29.81
C VAL A 50 4.49 -21.69 29.94
N TYR A 51 3.28 -21.24 30.24
CA TYR A 51 3.01 -19.82 30.46
C TYR A 51 3.82 -19.26 31.65
N LEU A 52 3.84 -19.97 32.77
CA LEU A 52 4.59 -19.55 33.95
C LEU A 52 6.12 -19.53 33.70
N SER A 53 6.64 -20.55 32.96
CA SER A 53 8.06 -20.60 32.61
C SER A 53 8.48 -19.54 31.60
N SER A 54 7.53 -19.04 30.79
CA SER A 54 7.76 -17.97 29.80
C SER A 54 7.71 -16.55 30.41
N ARG A 55 7.38 -16.42 31.69
CA ARG A 55 7.36 -15.13 32.36
C ARG A 55 8.77 -14.65 32.68
N VAL A 56 8.99 -13.37 32.50
CA VAL A 56 10.24 -12.70 32.87
C VAL A 56 10.41 -12.69 34.39
N GLU A 57 11.64 -12.89 34.85
CA GLU A 57 11.94 -12.83 36.28
C GLU A 57 11.71 -11.42 36.85
N PRO A 58 11.29 -11.30 38.13
CA PRO A 58 11.18 -10.01 38.77
C PRO A 58 12.51 -9.26 38.78
N LEU A 59 12.47 -7.94 38.55
CA LEU A 59 13.64 -7.05 38.50
C LEU A 59 14.51 -7.18 37.23
N GLU A 60 14.14 -7.98 36.26
CA GLU A 60 14.81 -8.00 34.95
C GLU A 60 14.65 -6.66 34.22
N PRO A 61 15.73 -6.03 33.71
CA PRO A 61 15.68 -4.74 33.00
C PRO A 61 15.16 -4.92 31.57
N VAL A 62 13.89 -5.32 31.41
CA VAL A 62 13.28 -5.67 30.11
C VAL A 62 13.39 -4.58 29.06
N GLY A 63 13.33 -3.31 29.44
CA GLY A 63 13.49 -2.18 28.52
C GLY A 63 14.89 -2.16 27.90
N THR A 64 15.94 -2.37 28.71
CA THR A 64 17.33 -2.42 28.25
C THR A 64 17.57 -3.63 27.37
N VAL A 65 17.11 -4.81 27.78
CA VAL A 65 17.24 -6.05 26.99
C VAL A 65 16.54 -5.93 25.65
N SER A 66 15.32 -5.38 25.62
CA SER A 66 14.57 -5.14 24.39
C SER A 66 15.30 -4.16 23.47
N ALA A 67 15.80 -3.05 24.01
CA ALA A 67 16.54 -2.06 23.24
C ALA A 67 17.82 -2.63 22.62
N GLN A 68 18.56 -3.43 23.37
CA GLN A 68 19.75 -4.14 22.86
C GLN A 68 19.39 -5.16 21.78
N SER A 69 18.34 -5.96 21.98
CA SER A 69 17.90 -6.96 21.00
C SER A 69 17.40 -6.38 19.69
N ILE A 70 16.80 -5.18 19.74
CA ILE A 70 16.38 -4.44 18.55
C ILE A 70 17.56 -3.71 17.89
N GLY A 71 18.47 -3.15 18.70
CA GLY A 71 19.60 -2.35 18.22
C GLY A 71 20.76 -3.16 17.67
N GLU A 72 21.00 -4.37 18.18
CA GLU A 72 22.12 -5.21 17.75
C GLU A 72 22.07 -5.52 16.25
N PRO A 73 20.96 -6.03 15.66
CA PRO A 73 20.90 -6.25 14.22
C PRO A 73 20.96 -4.94 13.40
N GLY A 74 20.65 -3.79 14.00
CA GLY A 74 20.74 -2.49 13.33
C GLY A 74 22.13 -2.16 12.80
N THR A 75 23.19 -2.56 13.51
CA THR A 75 24.58 -2.40 13.07
C THR A 75 24.87 -3.19 11.80
N GLN A 76 24.33 -4.40 11.67
CA GLN A 76 24.49 -5.24 10.48
C GLN A 76 23.68 -4.68 9.30
N MET A 77 22.52 -4.10 9.53
CA MET A 77 21.68 -3.47 8.49
C MET A 77 22.37 -2.25 7.86
N THR A 78 23.14 -1.47 8.62
CA THR A 78 23.89 -0.32 8.09
C THR A 78 25.05 -0.75 7.21
N MET A 79 25.62 -1.93 7.42
CA MET A 79 26.73 -2.46 6.62
C MET A 79 26.25 -3.11 5.31
N ASN A 80 25.02 -3.58 5.25
CA ASN A 80 24.40 -4.23 4.10
C ASN A 80 23.34 -3.33 3.43
N THR A 81 23.76 -2.16 2.94
CA THR A 81 22.91 -1.34 2.08
C THR A 81 22.88 -1.95 0.68
N PHE A 82 21.89 -2.80 0.42
CA PHE A 82 21.61 -3.27 -0.92
C PHE A 82 20.92 -2.15 -1.71
N HIS A 83 21.64 -1.59 -2.66
CA HIS A 83 21.05 -0.77 -3.72
C HIS A 83 20.38 -1.73 -4.71
N TYR A 84 19.08 -1.92 -4.57
CA TYR A 84 18.30 -2.59 -5.61
C TYR A 84 18.19 -1.67 -6.83
N ALA A 85 19.10 -1.89 -7.77
CA ALA A 85 19.06 -1.26 -9.08
C ALA A 85 18.27 -2.16 -10.06
N GLY A 86 16.96 -2.23 -9.87
CA GLY A 86 16.07 -2.99 -10.76
C GLY A 86 14.93 -2.12 -11.26
N VAL A 87 14.82 -1.97 -12.58
CA VAL A 87 13.85 -1.09 -13.28
C VAL A 87 12.38 -1.50 -13.04
N ALA A 88 12.12 -2.66 -12.45
CA ALA A 88 10.80 -3.25 -12.27
C ALA A 88 10.37 -3.41 -10.79
N GLU A 89 11.17 -2.96 -9.82
CA GLU A 89 10.83 -3.12 -8.41
C GLU A 89 10.23 -1.83 -7.84
N ILE A 90 9.27 -2.03 -6.94
CA ILE A 90 8.64 -0.95 -6.17
C ILE A 90 9.67 -0.46 -5.16
N ASP A 91 9.79 0.86 -5.03
CA ASP A 91 10.70 1.50 -4.08
C ASP A 91 10.10 1.35 -2.67
N VAL A 92 10.54 0.32 -1.95
CA VAL A 92 10.10 0.03 -0.58
C VAL A 92 11.22 0.33 0.39
N THR A 93 10.93 1.14 1.39
CA THR A 93 11.88 1.41 2.47
C THR A 93 12.17 0.12 3.24
N GLN A 94 13.40 -0.37 3.18
CA GLN A 94 13.84 -1.60 3.84
C GLN A 94 15.02 -1.34 4.80
N GLY A 95 15.31 -2.33 5.64
CA GLY A 95 16.44 -2.26 6.57
C GLY A 95 16.24 -1.25 7.71
N LEU A 96 17.32 -0.57 8.08
CA LEU A 96 17.36 0.34 9.23
C LEU A 96 16.34 1.49 9.15
N PRO A 97 16.13 2.19 8.03
CA PRO A 97 15.10 3.23 7.94
C PRO A 97 13.70 2.72 8.27
N ARG A 98 13.35 1.51 7.82
CA ARG A 98 12.05 0.90 8.13
C ARG A 98 11.93 0.51 9.59
N LEU A 99 12.99 -0.01 10.20
CA LEU A 99 13.03 -0.32 11.61
C LEU A 99 12.77 0.94 12.46
N ILE A 100 13.41 2.06 12.10
CA ILE A 100 13.22 3.35 12.78
C ILE A 100 11.75 3.82 12.65
N GLU A 101 11.14 3.71 11.47
CA GLU A 101 9.73 4.08 11.28
C GLU A 101 8.78 3.28 12.17
N ILE A 102 9.06 1.97 12.35
CA ILE A 102 8.24 1.09 13.19
C ILE A 102 8.41 1.43 14.67
N VAL A 103 9.66 1.61 15.14
CA VAL A 103 9.96 1.92 16.53
C VAL A 103 9.43 3.31 16.92
N ASP A 104 9.53 4.28 16.00
CA ASP A 104 8.95 5.63 16.17
C ASP A 104 7.42 5.66 16.07
N ALA A 105 6.78 4.54 15.78
CA ALA A 105 5.34 4.42 15.54
C ALA A 105 4.81 5.48 14.57
N ARG A 106 5.52 5.71 13.46
CA ARG A 106 5.12 6.70 12.46
C ARG A 106 3.80 6.31 11.83
N ARG A 107 2.84 7.24 11.84
CA ARG A 107 1.52 7.03 11.26
C ARG A 107 1.57 6.81 9.75
N ASN A 108 2.36 7.62 9.06
CA ASN A 108 2.54 7.55 7.61
C ASN A 108 3.98 7.12 7.31
N PRO A 109 4.20 5.94 6.72
CA PRO A 109 5.51 5.52 6.27
C PRO A 109 6.00 6.41 5.11
N LYS A 110 7.31 6.45 4.90
CA LYS A 110 7.92 7.26 3.83
C LYS A 110 7.52 6.78 2.44
N THR A 111 7.45 5.47 2.26
CA THR A 111 7.02 4.81 1.01
C THR A 111 5.85 3.88 1.33
N PRO A 112 4.61 4.39 1.38
CA PRO A 112 3.44 3.55 1.59
C PRO A 112 3.22 2.66 0.36
N THR A 113 2.88 1.39 0.58
CA THR A 113 2.59 0.43 -0.48
C THR A 113 1.31 -0.33 -0.16
N MET A 114 0.61 -0.77 -1.20
CA MET A 114 -0.55 -1.67 -1.09
C MET A 114 -0.37 -2.83 -2.04
N THR A 115 -0.88 -3.99 -1.63
CA THR A 115 -1.03 -5.16 -2.49
C THR A 115 -2.52 -5.35 -2.76
N ILE A 116 -2.91 -5.39 -4.04
CA ILE A 116 -4.30 -5.50 -4.47
C ILE A 116 -4.44 -6.82 -5.22
N TYR A 117 -5.25 -7.71 -4.69
CA TYR A 117 -5.61 -8.97 -5.33
C TYR A 117 -6.82 -8.74 -6.23
N LEU A 118 -6.70 -9.13 -7.48
CA LEU A 118 -7.79 -9.00 -8.46
C LEU A 118 -8.71 -10.21 -8.37
N GLU A 119 -10.00 -10.02 -8.61
CA GLU A 119 -11.00 -11.09 -8.60
C GLU A 119 -11.53 -11.39 -9.99
N GLY A 120 -11.98 -12.63 -10.19
CA GLY A 120 -12.62 -13.10 -11.40
C GLY A 120 -11.72 -13.00 -12.64
N ASP A 121 -12.27 -12.47 -13.73
CA ASP A 121 -11.56 -12.37 -15.01
C ASP A 121 -10.32 -11.45 -14.96
N TYR A 122 -10.30 -10.47 -14.06
CA TYR A 122 -9.18 -9.54 -13.90
C TYR A 122 -7.93 -10.23 -13.34
N ALA A 123 -8.11 -11.32 -12.57
CA ALA A 123 -7.00 -12.09 -12.01
C ALA A 123 -6.27 -12.93 -13.07
N HIS A 124 -6.93 -13.31 -14.15
CA HIS A 124 -6.38 -14.25 -15.15
C HIS A 124 -6.12 -13.62 -16.52
N ASP A 125 -6.79 -12.51 -16.86
CA ASP A 125 -6.65 -11.81 -18.13
C ASP A 125 -5.73 -10.59 -17.98
N GLN A 126 -4.61 -10.62 -18.69
CA GLN A 126 -3.61 -9.56 -18.64
C GLN A 126 -4.15 -8.21 -19.15
N GLU A 127 -4.97 -8.18 -20.19
CA GLU A 127 -5.51 -6.92 -20.74
C GLU A 127 -6.48 -6.27 -19.76
N LYS A 128 -7.34 -7.07 -19.11
CA LYS A 128 -8.24 -6.61 -18.08
C LYS A 128 -7.48 -6.13 -16.85
N ALA A 129 -6.45 -6.87 -16.42
CA ALA A 129 -5.59 -6.46 -15.32
C ALA A 129 -4.90 -5.11 -15.57
N TYR A 130 -4.40 -4.86 -16.80
CA TYR A 130 -3.86 -3.56 -17.18
C TYR A 130 -4.92 -2.46 -17.20
N SER A 131 -6.17 -2.75 -17.52
CA SER A 131 -7.23 -1.74 -17.42
C SER A 131 -7.44 -1.27 -15.98
N ALA A 132 -7.40 -2.19 -15.00
CA ALA A 132 -7.44 -1.86 -13.58
C ALA A 132 -6.22 -1.04 -13.13
N VAL A 133 -5.00 -1.38 -13.63
CA VAL A 133 -3.79 -0.57 -13.37
C VAL A 133 -4.03 0.89 -13.78
N TRP A 134 -4.58 1.14 -14.99
CA TRP A 134 -4.79 2.51 -15.49
C TRP A 134 -5.95 3.26 -14.82
N GLU A 135 -6.82 2.57 -14.09
CA GLU A 135 -7.84 3.20 -13.25
C GLU A 135 -7.29 3.63 -11.90
N ILE A 136 -6.31 2.90 -11.40
CA ILE A 136 -5.71 3.14 -10.08
C ILE A 136 -4.51 4.10 -10.16
N GLU A 137 -3.61 3.91 -11.14
CA GLU A 137 -2.38 4.71 -11.28
C GLU A 137 -2.67 6.16 -11.63
N ALA A 138 -2.11 7.09 -10.86
CA ALA A 138 -2.20 8.52 -11.14
C ALA A 138 -1.62 8.84 -12.52
N SER A 139 -2.37 9.59 -13.31
CA SER A 139 -1.96 10.07 -14.63
C SER A 139 -1.80 11.58 -14.62
N PRO A 140 -0.66 12.13 -14.16
CA PRO A 140 -0.38 13.55 -14.22
C PRO A 140 -0.14 14.00 -15.66
N LEU A 141 -0.32 15.30 -15.94
CA LEU A 141 -0.14 15.84 -17.29
C LEU A 141 1.23 15.55 -17.89
N ILE A 142 2.26 15.52 -17.05
CA ILE A 142 3.64 15.25 -17.48
C ILE A 142 3.81 13.84 -18.06
N SER A 143 2.99 12.88 -17.63
CA SER A 143 2.99 11.52 -18.21
C SER A 143 2.19 11.43 -19.51
N LEU A 144 1.26 12.36 -19.74
CA LEU A 144 0.38 12.38 -20.91
C LEU A 144 0.96 13.18 -22.08
N GLY A 145 1.91 14.08 -21.82
CA GLY A 145 2.48 14.93 -22.85
C GLY A 145 3.60 15.83 -22.37
N THR A 146 4.05 16.70 -23.24
CA THR A 146 5.12 17.66 -22.98
C THR A 146 4.53 19.06 -22.84
N ILE A 147 4.96 19.78 -21.79
CA ILE A 147 4.59 21.17 -21.56
C ILE A 147 5.76 22.05 -22.02
N SER A 148 5.51 22.96 -22.94
CA SER A 148 6.44 23.99 -23.38
C SER A 148 5.87 25.38 -23.14
N THR A 149 6.72 26.32 -22.73
CA THR A 149 6.36 27.69 -22.41
C THR A 149 6.81 28.62 -23.51
N ASN A 150 5.89 29.38 -24.08
CA ASN A 150 6.24 30.48 -25.01
C ASN A 150 6.21 31.79 -24.22
N LEU A 151 7.41 32.30 -23.94
CA LEU A 151 7.58 33.54 -23.16
C LEU A 151 7.24 34.83 -23.96
N VAL A 152 7.34 34.74 -25.27
CA VAL A 152 7.05 35.92 -26.13
C VAL A 152 5.56 36.18 -26.22
N GLU A 153 4.78 35.13 -26.40
CA GLU A 153 3.34 35.17 -26.51
C GLU A 153 2.62 34.91 -25.17
N MET A 154 3.38 34.72 -24.09
CA MET A 154 2.90 34.50 -22.72
C MET A 154 1.81 33.41 -22.63
N HIS A 155 2.04 32.28 -23.30
CA HIS A 155 1.15 31.14 -23.23
C HIS A 155 1.92 29.83 -23.02
N LEU A 156 1.20 28.80 -22.54
CA LEU A 156 1.69 27.43 -22.43
C LEU A 156 1.16 26.59 -23.59
N GLN A 157 2.05 25.77 -24.13
CA GLN A 157 1.70 24.81 -25.15
C GLN A 157 1.90 23.39 -24.60
N ILE A 158 0.81 22.63 -24.58
CA ILE A 158 0.80 21.23 -24.16
C ILE A 158 0.69 20.38 -25.42
N GLN A 159 1.70 19.56 -25.67
CA GLN A 159 1.69 18.58 -26.75
C GLN A 159 1.37 17.20 -26.19
N LEU A 160 0.15 16.70 -26.40
CA LEU A 160 -0.29 15.40 -25.92
C LEU A 160 0.30 14.25 -26.76
N ASN A 161 0.74 13.17 -26.09
CA ASN A 161 1.24 11.98 -26.74
C ASN A 161 0.07 11.06 -27.11
N LYS A 162 -0.13 10.85 -28.42
CA LYS A 162 -1.22 10.04 -28.95
C LYS A 162 -1.17 8.58 -28.45
N LYS A 163 0.03 7.99 -28.38
CA LYS A 163 0.19 6.59 -27.93
C LYS A 163 -0.23 6.44 -26.46
N THR A 164 0.27 7.31 -25.59
CA THR A 164 -0.05 7.28 -24.16
C THR A 164 -1.53 7.49 -23.89
N LEU A 165 -2.18 8.41 -24.62
CA LEU A 165 -3.62 8.64 -24.49
C LEU A 165 -4.44 7.40 -24.85
N ILE A 166 -4.09 6.72 -25.95
CA ILE A 166 -4.78 5.49 -26.38
C ILE A 166 -4.58 4.39 -25.34
N THR A 167 -3.35 4.18 -24.89
CA THR A 167 -3.01 3.17 -23.88
C THR A 167 -3.78 3.39 -22.58
N ARG A 168 -3.95 4.63 -22.14
CA ARG A 168 -4.68 4.97 -20.90
C ARG A 168 -6.20 5.16 -21.11
N GLY A 169 -6.71 4.92 -22.34
CA GLY A 169 -8.12 5.05 -22.66
C GLY A 169 -8.67 6.48 -22.52
N MET A 170 -7.84 7.50 -22.75
CA MET A 170 -8.19 8.91 -22.58
C MET A 170 -8.32 9.63 -23.93
N LYS A 171 -9.30 10.53 -24.04
CA LYS A 171 -9.47 11.37 -25.22
C LYS A 171 -8.87 12.78 -24.95
N PRO A 172 -8.28 13.43 -25.98
CA PRO A 172 -7.75 14.79 -25.83
C PRO A 172 -8.79 15.80 -25.33
N ASP A 173 -10.08 15.58 -25.68
CA ASP A 173 -11.19 16.43 -25.23
C ASP A 173 -11.41 16.37 -23.71
N GLN A 174 -11.25 15.18 -23.12
CA GLN A 174 -11.39 14.98 -21.68
C GLN A 174 -10.26 15.69 -20.91
N VAL A 175 -9.05 15.69 -21.47
CA VAL A 175 -7.91 16.41 -20.88
C VAL A 175 -8.14 17.91 -20.93
N ALA A 176 -8.61 18.45 -22.09
CA ALA A 176 -8.92 19.85 -22.23
C ALA A 176 -10.04 20.31 -21.28
N ALA A 177 -11.15 19.56 -21.23
CA ALA A 177 -12.29 19.88 -20.34
C ALA A 177 -11.87 19.89 -18.86
N LYS A 178 -11.02 18.95 -18.44
CA LYS A 178 -10.55 18.91 -17.05
C LYS A 178 -9.58 20.05 -16.70
N ILE A 179 -8.83 20.56 -17.67
CA ILE A 179 -8.01 21.76 -17.48
C ILE A 179 -8.92 22.99 -17.31
N GLU A 180 -9.96 23.15 -18.13
CA GLU A 180 -10.93 24.23 -18.04
C GLU A 180 -11.70 24.21 -16.71
N GLU A 181 -12.13 23.01 -16.26
CA GLU A 181 -12.88 22.86 -15.02
C GLU A 181 -12.05 23.22 -13.77
N LYS A 182 -10.76 22.84 -13.76
CA LYS A 182 -9.90 23.05 -12.58
C LYS A 182 -9.16 24.38 -12.57
N LEU A 183 -8.97 24.98 -13.73
CA LEU A 183 -8.21 26.21 -13.90
C LEU A 183 -9.07 27.19 -14.71
N ASP A 184 -9.28 28.37 -14.16
CA ASP A 184 -9.98 29.45 -14.87
C ASP A 184 -9.04 30.09 -15.90
N VAL A 185 -8.85 29.42 -17.05
CA VAL A 185 -7.88 29.81 -18.09
C VAL A 185 -8.50 29.77 -19.48
N ASN A 186 -8.00 30.62 -20.36
CA ASN A 186 -8.39 30.60 -21.76
C ASN A 186 -7.66 29.44 -22.48
N LEU A 187 -8.44 28.51 -23.01
CA LEU A 187 -7.91 27.32 -23.66
C LEU A 187 -8.27 27.31 -25.15
N THR A 188 -7.26 27.08 -25.97
CA THR A 188 -7.44 26.85 -27.41
C THR A 188 -6.86 25.52 -27.80
N ARG A 189 -7.68 24.65 -28.41
CA ARG A 189 -7.24 23.32 -28.82
C ARG A 189 -7.08 23.20 -30.34
N LYS A 190 -5.98 22.58 -30.78
CA LYS A 190 -5.73 22.19 -32.18
C LYS A 190 -5.28 20.72 -32.22
N GLY A 191 -6.25 19.78 -32.31
CA GLY A 191 -5.96 18.34 -32.34
C GLY A 191 -5.36 17.85 -31.01
N HIS A 192 -4.10 17.43 -31.02
CA HIS A 192 -3.35 16.97 -29.82
C HIS A 192 -2.54 18.07 -29.13
N LYS A 193 -2.66 19.31 -29.62
CA LYS A 193 -1.98 20.48 -29.10
C LYS A 193 -3.00 21.34 -28.36
N ILE A 194 -2.74 21.64 -27.11
CA ILE A 194 -3.54 22.49 -26.26
C ILE A 194 -2.72 23.73 -25.94
N ILE A 195 -3.26 24.90 -26.22
CA ILE A 195 -2.66 26.18 -25.88
C ILE A 195 -3.45 26.74 -24.70
N VAL A 196 -2.77 27.07 -23.63
CA VAL A 196 -3.34 27.59 -22.39
C VAL A 196 -2.74 28.98 -22.15
N ALA A 197 -3.59 29.98 -22.12
CA ALA A 197 -3.18 31.35 -21.81
C ALA A 197 -3.68 31.72 -20.40
N PRO A 198 -2.82 32.29 -19.53
CA PRO A 198 -3.25 32.80 -18.23
C PRO A 198 -4.19 33.98 -18.39
N THR A 199 -5.01 34.23 -17.38
CA THR A 199 -5.98 35.34 -17.37
C THR A 199 -5.27 36.70 -17.35
N THR A 200 -4.12 36.80 -16.68
CA THR A 200 -3.26 37.99 -16.70
C THR A 200 -1.90 37.68 -17.30
N THR A 201 -1.33 38.62 -18.02
CA THR A 201 -0.06 38.46 -18.75
C THR A 201 1.15 38.68 -17.85
N THR A 202 1.22 38.05 -16.69
CA THR A 202 2.38 38.09 -15.79
C THR A 202 3.22 36.82 -15.84
N PHE A 203 4.55 36.98 -15.83
CA PHE A 203 5.49 35.87 -15.82
C PHE A 203 5.30 34.97 -14.60
N ARG A 204 4.95 35.56 -13.46
CA ARG A 204 4.72 34.83 -12.20
C ARG A 204 3.53 33.88 -12.32
N GLU A 205 2.42 34.34 -12.89
CA GLU A 205 1.24 33.49 -13.09
C GLU A 205 1.50 32.39 -14.12
N LEU A 206 2.26 32.67 -15.17
CA LEU A 206 2.66 31.67 -16.14
C LEU A 206 3.44 30.52 -15.46
N LEU A 207 4.41 30.84 -14.60
CA LEU A 207 5.19 29.83 -13.85
C LEU A 207 4.32 29.06 -12.84
N GLN A 208 3.41 29.76 -12.16
CA GLN A 208 2.47 29.13 -11.25
C GLN A 208 1.54 28.16 -11.98
N LEU A 209 1.04 28.57 -13.15
CA LEU A 209 0.22 27.73 -14.02
C LEU A 209 0.99 26.46 -14.48
N VAL A 210 2.26 26.59 -14.86
CA VAL A 210 3.11 25.44 -15.20
C VAL A 210 3.22 24.47 -14.01
N SER A 211 3.46 25.00 -12.82
CA SER A 211 3.57 24.18 -11.60
C SER A 211 2.28 23.43 -11.30
N THR A 212 1.14 24.12 -11.35
CA THR A 212 -0.18 23.53 -11.11
C THR A 212 -0.53 22.48 -12.17
N LEU A 213 -0.27 22.76 -13.46
CA LEU A 213 -0.53 21.81 -14.54
C LEU A 213 0.32 20.55 -14.46
N ARG A 214 1.56 20.65 -13.94
CA ARG A 214 2.43 19.48 -13.77
C ARG A 214 1.90 18.49 -12.74
N THR A 215 1.31 19.00 -11.65
CA THR A 215 0.78 18.19 -10.55
C THR A 215 -0.67 17.75 -10.77
N LEU A 216 -1.36 18.31 -11.79
CA LEU A 216 -2.74 17.99 -12.07
C LEU A 216 -2.88 16.55 -12.57
N VAL A 217 -3.63 15.72 -11.81
CA VAL A 217 -3.93 14.32 -12.15
C VAL A 217 -5.21 14.26 -12.97
N PHE A 218 -5.16 13.59 -14.13
CA PHE A 218 -6.26 13.49 -15.08
C PHE A 218 -7.06 12.18 -14.93
N LYS A 219 -6.41 11.10 -14.58
CA LYS A 219 -7.03 9.79 -14.31
C LYS A 219 -6.27 9.12 -13.17
N GLY A 220 -6.95 8.22 -12.46
CA GLY A 220 -6.38 7.50 -11.33
C GLY A 220 -6.49 8.23 -10.00
N ILE A 221 -5.84 7.70 -9.00
CA ILE A 221 -5.88 8.15 -7.61
C ILE A 221 -4.61 8.94 -7.33
N GLU A 222 -4.73 10.22 -6.93
CA GLU A 222 -3.61 11.15 -6.74
C GLU A 222 -2.51 10.65 -5.79
N SER A 223 -2.87 9.79 -4.84
CA SER A 223 -1.95 9.24 -3.83
C SER A 223 -1.20 7.99 -4.28
N ILE A 224 -1.41 7.52 -5.51
CA ILE A 224 -0.78 6.33 -6.06
C ILE A 224 0.02 6.72 -7.29
N ASP A 225 1.34 6.83 -7.10
CA ASP A 225 2.24 7.32 -8.15
C ASP A 225 2.50 6.28 -9.23
N ARG A 226 2.58 5.00 -8.84
CA ARG A 226 2.91 3.90 -9.74
C ARG A 226 2.21 2.61 -9.33
N VAL A 227 1.82 1.80 -10.32
CA VAL A 227 1.27 0.45 -10.11
C VAL A 227 2.05 -0.55 -10.94
N VAL A 228 2.53 -1.61 -10.29
CA VAL A 228 3.27 -2.71 -10.93
C VAL A 228 2.40 -3.96 -10.94
N LEU A 229 2.15 -4.50 -12.13
CA LEU A 229 1.44 -5.75 -12.33
C LEU A 229 2.45 -6.92 -12.26
N ARG A 230 2.21 -7.89 -11.38
CA ARG A 230 2.98 -9.13 -11.31
C ARG A 230 2.05 -10.32 -11.40
N LYS A 231 2.54 -11.39 -12.01
CA LYS A 231 1.87 -12.69 -12.00
C LYS A 231 2.47 -13.53 -10.88
N GLU A 232 1.67 -13.87 -9.89
CA GLU A 232 2.07 -14.70 -8.76
C GLU A 232 1.38 -16.05 -8.82
N VAL A 233 2.10 -17.08 -8.38
CA VAL A 233 1.58 -18.46 -8.33
C VAL A 233 1.33 -18.77 -6.86
N PHE A 234 0.08 -19.01 -6.49
CA PHE A 234 -0.32 -19.39 -5.15
C PHE A 234 -0.59 -20.91 -5.11
N GLY A 235 0.37 -21.69 -4.58
CA GLY A 235 0.28 -23.14 -4.53
C GLY A 235 0.32 -23.79 -5.92
N ASP A 236 -0.60 -24.75 -6.18
CA ASP A 236 -0.71 -25.50 -7.44
C ASP A 236 -1.66 -24.84 -8.44
N ALA A 237 -2.16 -23.61 -8.18
CA ALA A 237 -3.09 -22.91 -9.02
C ALA A 237 -2.40 -22.19 -10.21
N GLU A 238 -3.16 -21.93 -11.29
CA GLU A 238 -2.70 -21.03 -12.36
C GLU A 238 -2.40 -19.65 -11.76
N GLY A 239 -1.22 -19.10 -12.12
CA GLY A 239 -0.76 -17.83 -11.54
C GLY A 239 -1.75 -16.69 -11.80
N GLU A 240 -2.03 -15.92 -10.74
CA GLU A 240 -2.95 -14.79 -10.72
C GLU A 240 -2.21 -13.47 -10.85
N PHE A 241 -2.85 -12.47 -11.44
CA PHE A 241 -2.32 -11.12 -11.52
C PHE A 241 -2.58 -10.36 -10.22
N VAL A 242 -1.51 -9.83 -9.64
CA VAL A 242 -1.53 -9.03 -8.41
C VAL A 242 -0.95 -7.65 -8.69
N LEU A 243 -1.57 -6.61 -8.17
CA LEU A 243 -1.11 -5.24 -8.31
C LEU A 243 -0.36 -4.80 -7.06
N TYR A 244 0.81 -4.24 -7.26
CA TYR A 244 1.62 -3.60 -6.22
C TYR A 244 1.68 -2.11 -6.48
N THR A 245 1.39 -1.29 -5.46
CA THR A 245 1.33 0.16 -5.61
C THR A 245 2.47 0.86 -4.90
N GLU A 246 2.98 1.93 -5.50
CA GLU A 246 3.75 2.98 -4.83
C GLU A 246 2.77 4.10 -4.47
N GLY A 247 2.57 4.30 -3.20
CA GLY A 247 1.47 5.11 -2.67
C GLY A 247 0.34 4.28 -2.08
N SER A 248 -0.51 4.91 -1.27
CA SER A 248 -1.62 4.25 -0.59
C SER A 248 -2.85 5.13 -0.54
N ALA A 249 -3.99 4.57 -0.93
CA ALA A 249 -5.31 5.20 -0.84
C ALA A 249 -6.40 4.13 -0.68
N PHE A 250 -6.33 3.39 0.42
CA PHE A 250 -7.16 2.21 0.68
C PHE A 250 -8.67 2.46 0.47
N GLU A 251 -9.19 3.55 1.03
CA GLU A 251 -10.63 3.90 0.91
C GLU A 251 -11.09 4.19 -0.53
N LYS A 252 -10.18 4.56 -1.43
CA LYS A 252 -10.53 4.89 -2.82
C LYS A 252 -10.37 3.72 -3.78
N VAL A 253 -9.69 2.65 -3.33
CA VAL A 253 -9.45 1.44 -4.12
C VAL A 253 -10.52 0.39 -3.86
N LEU A 254 -11.11 0.37 -2.66
CA LEU A 254 -12.29 -0.44 -2.31
C LEU A 254 -13.55 0.14 -2.94
#